data_b86ffda043b7af7624ec72e0d8070625
#
_entry.id   b86ffda043b7af7624ec72e0d8070625
#
_cell.length_a   1.000
_cell.length_b   1.000
_cell.length_c   1.000
_cell.angle_alpha   90.00
_cell.angle_beta   90.00
_cell.angle_gamma   90.00
#
_symmetry.space_group_name_H-M   'P 1'
#
loop_
_entity.id
_entity.type
_entity.pdbx_description
1 polymer ?
#
loop_
_entity_poly.entity_id
_entity_poly.type
_entity_poly.pdbx_seq_one_letter_code
_entity_poly.pdbx_strand_id
1 'polypeptide(L)'
;IFTWLKNGKPDVSMCLNASLAGLVAITAPCADTDALGATIIGIVSGFLVCFGVWLLDYKLRVDDPVGAVAVHFFNGVWGSIAVGLFATGKGQNGITGLFYGGGFKQLGIQALGVVAVCAFAAVTMFLTFYILKHTIGLRASREEELKGLDTTEHGLPSSYADFVIAGDSVYSGSSAEDTAVVTTAAPVETSVPVQHVSKARAPISDSDVKMTKVDIIANQEKFEVLKHALSSIGITGMTVSHVMGCGMQKGSTEFYRGVPVDARLLPKMKVEIVVCKV
;
A
#
# COMPACT_ATOMS: atom_id res chain seq x y z
N ILE A 1 9.48 7.04 -15.55
CA ILE A 1 9.19 8.00 -16.64
C ILE A 1 7.75 7.85 -17.13
N PHE A 2 7.30 6.64 -17.53
CA PHE A 2 5.93 6.43 -18.05
C PHE A 2 4.83 6.95 -17.12
N THR A 3 4.86 6.57 -15.84
CA THR A 3 3.87 7.01 -14.86
C THR A 3 3.95 8.52 -14.60
N TRP A 4 5.15 9.08 -14.64
CA TRP A 4 5.35 10.52 -14.51
C TRP A 4 4.70 11.30 -15.67
N LEU A 5 4.93 10.85 -16.90
CA LEU A 5 4.31 11.49 -18.08
C LEU A 5 2.79 11.34 -18.09
N LYS A 6 2.27 10.20 -17.64
CA LYS A 6 0.82 9.92 -17.63
C LYS A 6 0.09 10.62 -16.48
N ASN A 7 0.68 10.65 -15.29
CA ASN A 7 0.01 11.05 -14.05
C ASN A 7 0.54 12.39 -13.48
N GLY A 8 1.53 13.03 -14.13
CA GLY A 8 2.19 14.23 -13.64
C GLY A 8 3.13 14.01 -12.44
N LYS A 9 3.12 12.83 -11.84
CA LYS A 9 3.99 12.41 -10.73
C LYS A 9 4.45 10.96 -10.93
N PRO A 10 5.66 10.59 -10.49
CA PRO A 10 6.09 9.21 -10.52
C PRO A 10 5.31 8.39 -9.47
N ASP A 11 4.83 7.22 -9.88
CA ASP A 11 4.24 6.25 -8.99
C ASP A 11 5.35 5.40 -8.36
N VAL A 12 5.48 5.41 -7.04
CA VAL A 12 6.55 4.73 -6.31
C VAL A 12 6.47 3.22 -6.48
N SER A 13 5.27 2.64 -6.35
CA SER A 13 5.05 1.21 -6.50
C SER A 13 5.42 0.73 -7.90
N MET A 14 5.02 1.49 -8.93
CA MET A 14 5.38 1.19 -10.32
C MET A 14 6.88 1.36 -10.59
N CYS A 15 7.55 2.32 -9.95
CA CYS A 15 9.00 2.47 -10.08
C CYS A 15 9.75 1.26 -9.49
N LEU A 16 9.33 0.77 -8.31
CA LEU A 16 9.90 -0.41 -7.68
C LEU A 16 9.61 -1.67 -8.52
N ASN A 17 8.37 -1.85 -8.96
CA ASN A 17 7.98 -2.97 -9.81
C ASN A 17 8.72 -2.96 -11.16
N ALA A 18 8.98 -1.78 -11.75
CA ALA A 18 9.74 -1.68 -12.99
C ALA A 18 11.20 -2.08 -12.81
N SER A 19 11.80 -1.74 -11.66
CA SER A 19 13.17 -2.19 -11.33
C SER A 19 13.23 -3.71 -11.22
N LEU A 20 12.28 -4.32 -10.52
CA LEU A 20 12.18 -5.79 -10.41
C LEU A 20 11.91 -6.43 -11.77
N ALA A 21 11.00 -5.88 -12.56
CA ALA A 21 10.67 -6.38 -13.89
C ALA A 21 11.88 -6.39 -14.83
N GLY A 22 12.71 -5.35 -14.79
CA GLY A 22 13.96 -5.30 -15.55
C GLY A 22 14.94 -6.40 -15.14
N LEU A 23 15.08 -6.64 -13.83
CA LEU A 23 15.92 -7.73 -13.32
C LEU A 23 15.38 -9.10 -13.72
N VAL A 24 14.07 -9.31 -13.67
CA VAL A 24 13.45 -10.56 -14.13
C VAL A 24 13.71 -10.79 -15.61
N ALA A 25 13.48 -9.77 -16.44
CA ALA A 25 13.63 -9.90 -17.89
C ALA A 25 15.07 -10.15 -18.33
N ILE A 26 16.06 -9.57 -17.64
CA ILE A 26 17.47 -9.78 -18.00
C ILE A 26 18.01 -11.12 -17.48
N THR A 27 17.33 -11.79 -16.57
CA THR A 27 17.83 -13.02 -15.94
C THR A 27 18.16 -14.11 -16.96
N ALA A 28 17.28 -14.36 -17.93
CA ALA A 28 17.50 -15.39 -18.94
C ALA A 28 18.61 -15.00 -19.94
N PRO A 29 18.66 -13.78 -20.52
CA PRO A 29 19.64 -13.42 -21.53
C PRO A 29 20.96 -12.85 -20.96
N CYS A 30 21.15 -12.70 -19.64
CA CYS A 30 22.26 -11.95 -19.07
C CYS A 30 23.66 -12.47 -19.49
N ALA A 31 23.81 -13.77 -19.70
CA ALA A 31 25.07 -14.38 -20.10
C ALA A 31 25.38 -14.31 -21.62
N ASP A 32 24.38 -13.99 -22.43
CA ASP A 32 24.43 -14.10 -23.89
C ASP A 32 24.14 -12.80 -24.64
N THR A 33 23.70 -11.72 -23.94
CA THR A 33 23.37 -10.42 -24.53
C THR A 33 24.47 -9.37 -24.29
N ASP A 34 24.49 -8.33 -25.11
CA ASP A 34 25.35 -7.17 -24.93
C ASP A 34 24.62 -6.00 -24.24
N ALA A 35 25.35 -4.91 -24.00
CA ALA A 35 24.81 -3.74 -23.31
C ALA A 35 23.61 -3.09 -24.05
N LEU A 36 23.64 -3.12 -25.40
CA LEU A 36 22.54 -2.58 -26.21
C LEU A 36 21.28 -3.43 -26.07
N GLY A 37 21.41 -4.76 -26.20
CA GLY A 37 20.33 -5.72 -26.00
C GLY A 37 19.75 -5.60 -24.59
N ALA A 38 20.61 -5.56 -23.55
CA ALA A 38 20.19 -5.40 -22.17
C ALA A 38 19.40 -4.11 -21.94
N THR A 39 19.84 -2.99 -22.55
CA THR A 39 19.13 -1.71 -22.46
C THR A 39 17.74 -1.79 -23.07
N ILE A 40 17.60 -2.37 -24.26
CA ILE A 40 16.31 -2.53 -24.93
C ILE A 40 15.39 -3.44 -24.13
N ILE A 41 15.92 -4.56 -23.60
CA ILE A 41 15.16 -5.50 -22.75
C ILE A 41 14.60 -4.78 -21.53
N GLY A 42 15.41 -3.96 -20.85
CA GLY A 42 14.97 -3.18 -19.68
C GLY A 42 13.93 -2.11 -20.01
N ILE A 43 14.07 -1.40 -21.13
CA ILE A 43 13.08 -0.40 -21.58
C ILE A 43 11.73 -1.09 -21.84
N VAL A 44 11.70 -2.19 -22.57
CA VAL A 44 10.48 -2.94 -22.85
C VAL A 44 9.84 -3.45 -21.55
N SER A 45 10.65 -3.94 -20.61
CA SER A 45 10.18 -4.41 -19.29
C SER A 45 9.43 -3.33 -18.52
N GLY A 46 9.94 -2.09 -18.52
CA GLY A 46 9.29 -0.97 -17.85
C GLY A 46 7.90 -0.65 -18.40
N PHE A 47 7.70 -0.76 -19.71
CA PHE A 47 6.38 -0.63 -20.34
C PHE A 47 5.51 -1.86 -20.07
N LEU A 48 6.09 -3.05 -20.15
CA LEU A 48 5.38 -4.30 -20.02
C LEU A 48 4.78 -4.49 -18.62
N VAL A 49 5.48 -4.08 -17.56
CA VAL A 49 4.95 -4.14 -16.21
C VAL A 49 3.77 -3.18 -16.01
N CYS A 50 3.87 -1.95 -16.54
CA CYS A 50 2.76 -1.00 -16.48
C CYS A 50 1.53 -1.49 -17.25
N PHE A 51 1.75 -2.08 -18.42
CA PHE A 51 0.71 -2.70 -19.22
C PHE A 51 0.11 -3.92 -18.52
N GLY A 52 0.95 -4.80 -17.95
CA GLY A 52 0.52 -6.00 -17.23
C GLY A 52 -0.39 -5.68 -16.04
N VAL A 53 0.01 -4.72 -15.21
CA VAL A 53 -0.83 -4.26 -14.08
C VAL A 53 -2.16 -3.70 -14.60
N TRP A 54 -2.12 -2.84 -15.61
CA TRP A 54 -3.35 -2.31 -16.20
C TRP A 54 -4.26 -3.40 -16.77
N LEU A 55 -3.70 -4.38 -17.47
CA LEU A 55 -4.45 -5.48 -18.05
C LEU A 55 -5.12 -6.35 -17.00
N LEU A 56 -4.37 -6.73 -15.94
CA LEU A 56 -4.88 -7.58 -14.86
C LEU A 56 -5.95 -6.86 -14.05
N ASP A 57 -5.65 -5.70 -13.52
CA ASP A 57 -6.52 -4.99 -12.59
C ASP A 57 -7.78 -4.43 -13.28
N TYR A 58 -7.64 -3.83 -14.48
CA TYR A 58 -8.77 -3.12 -15.10
C TYR A 58 -9.54 -3.93 -16.14
N LYS A 59 -8.84 -4.74 -16.95
CA LYS A 59 -9.49 -5.47 -18.03
C LYS A 59 -9.93 -6.85 -17.59
N LEU A 60 -9.04 -7.61 -16.98
CA LEU A 60 -9.30 -8.98 -16.56
C LEU A 60 -9.92 -9.05 -15.17
N ARG A 61 -9.77 -8.00 -14.37
CA ARG A 61 -10.23 -7.93 -12.97
C ARG A 61 -9.71 -9.10 -12.14
N VAL A 62 -8.45 -9.46 -12.39
CA VAL A 62 -7.71 -10.46 -11.62
C VAL A 62 -6.94 -9.72 -10.54
N ASP A 63 -7.13 -10.13 -9.31
CA ASP A 63 -6.47 -9.54 -8.15
C ASP A 63 -4.98 -9.92 -8.14
N ASP A 64 -4.12 -8.92 -8.35
CA ASP A 64 -2.67 -9.04 -8.27
C ASP A 64 -2.12 -7.91 -7.37
N PRO A 65 -2.32 -8.00 -6.04
CA PRO A 65 -2.18 -6.87 -5.10
C PRO A 65 -0.78 -6.27 -5.07
N VAL A 66 0.26 -7.03 -5.38
CA VAL A 66 1.65 -6.53 -5.42
C VAL A 66 2.23 -6.44 -6.83
N GLY A 67 1.45 -6.79 -7.86
CA GLY A 67 1.93 -6.82 -9.24
C GLY A 67 2.83 -8.01 -9.55
N ALA A 68 2.72 -9.10 -8.79
CA ALA A 68 3.58 -10.27 -8.95
C ALA A 68 3.47 -10.90 -10.34
N VAL A 69 2.26 -11.07 -10.86
CA VAL A 69 2.04 -11.61 -12.21
C VAL A 69 2.60 -10.65 -13.26
N ALA A 70 2.35 -9.35 -13.11
CA ALA A 70 2.86 -8.35 -14.05
C ALA A 70 4.40 -8.29 -14.05
N VAL A 71 5.05 -8.41 -12.88
CA VAL A 71 6.50 -8.39 -12.75
C VAL A 71 7.11 -9.70 -13.21
N HIS A 72 6.65 -10.85 -12.70
CA HIS A 72 7.34 -12.13 -12.90
C HIS A 72 6.88 -12.87 -14.16
N PHE A 73 5.58 -13.01 -14.38
CA PHE A 73 5.08 -13.74 -15.52
C PHE A 73 5.34 -13.01 -16.84
N PHE A 74 4.87 -11.78 -16.98
CA PHE A 74 5.03 -11.03 -18.22
C PHE A 74 6.50 -10.81 -18.57
N ASN A 75 7.31 -10.44 -17.59
CA ASN A 75 8.72 -10.16 -17.85
C ASN A 75 9.59 -11.44 -17.90
N GLY A 76 9.19 -12.52 -17.24
CA GLY A 76 9.82 -13.82 -17.42
C GLY A 76 9.61 -14.40 -18.83
N VAL A 77 8.38 -14.28 -19.35
CA VAL A 77 8.09 -14.62 -20.76
C VAL A 77 8.90 -13.74 -21.71
N TRP A 78 8.89 -12.43 -21.48
CA TRP A 78 9.67 -11.48 -22.28
C TRP A 78 11.16 -11.79 -22.25
N GLY A 79 11.77 -12.00 -21.09
CA GLY A 79 13.18 -12.32 -20.95
C GLY A 79 13.57 -13.62 -21.65
N SER A 80 12.75 -14.66 -21.55
CA SER A 80 12.96 -15.92 -22.27
C SER A 80 12.93 -15.72 -23.79
N ILE A 81 11.94 -14.98 -24.30
CA ILE A 81 11.86 -14.64 -25.73
C ILE A 81 13.06 -13.76 -26.15
N ALA A 82 13.50 -12.85 -25.27
CA ALA A 82 14.62 -11.95 -25.53
C ALA A 82 15.95 -12.69 -25.77
N VAL A 83 16.16 -13.87 -25.20
CA VAL A 83 17.30 -14.75 -25.56
C VAL A 83 17.28 -15.05 -27.05
N GLY A 84 16.12 -15.47 -27.59
CA GLY A 84 15.95 -15.75 -29.00
C GLY A 84 16.12 -14.57 -29.95
N LEU A 85 15.99 -13.34 -29.42
CA LEU A 85 16.14 -12.08 -30.15
C LEU A 85 17.55 -11.50 -30.06
N PHE A 86 18.10 -11.38 -28.86
CA PHE A 86 19.25 -10.54 -28.52
C PHE A 86 20.53 -11.32 -28.17
N ALA A 87 20.55 -12.64 -28.19
CA ALA A 87 21.78 -13.42 -27.97
C ALA A 87 22.80 -13.13 -29.06
N THR A 88 24.06 -12.81 -28.66
CA THR A 88 25.10 -12.29 -29.57
C THR A 88 25.93 -13.34 -30.25
N GLY A 89 25.81 -14.61 -29.85
CA GLY A 89 26.70 -15.69 -30.29
C GLY A 89 28.08 -15.72 -29.60
N LYS A 90 28.40 -14.67 -28.85
CA LYS A 90 29.67 -14.49 -28.12
C LYS A 90 29.53 -14.75 -26.61
N GLY A 91 28.30 -15.02 -26.16
CA GLY A 91 28.02 -15.31 -24.76
C GLY A 91 28.47 -16.72 -24.35
N GLN A 92 28.23 -17.04 -23.07
CA GLN A 92 28.70 -18.32 -22.49
C GLN A 92 28.10 -19.58 -23.17
N ASN A 93 26.89 -19.45 -23.69
CA ASN A 93 26.20 -20.57 -24.30
C ASN A 93 26.39 -20.66 -25.84
N GLY A 94 27.07 -19.70 -26.45
CA GLY A 94 27.30 -19.65 -27.90
C GLY A 94 26.02 -19.51 -28.72
N ILE A 95 24.93 -19.04 -28.13
CA ILE A 95 23.62 -18.89 -28.74
C ILE A 95 23.57 -17.62 -29.56
N THR A 96 23.06 -17.67 -30.78
CA THR A 96 22.87 -16.51 -31.66
C THR A 96 21.39 -16.23 -31.86
N GLY A 97 20.93 -15.05 -31.47
CA GLY A 97 19.55 -14.58 -31.61
C GLY A 97 19.24 -14.00 -33.00
N LEU A 98 17.99 -13.72 -33.22
CA LEU A 98 17.48 -13.24 -34.52
C LEU A 98 18.20 -11.95 -34.98
N PHE A 99 18.38 -10.97 -34.10
CA PHE A 99 19.00 -9.69 -34.49
C PHE A 99 20.51 -9.77 -34.71
N TYR A 100 21.14 -10.86 -34.32
CA TYR A 100 22.58 -11.12 -34.51
C TYR A 100 22.85 -12.19 -35.58
N GLY A 101 21.84 -12.48 -36.41
CA GLY A 101 22.00 -13.38 -37.55
C GLY A 101 21.73 -14.87 -37.29
N GLY A 102 21.22 -15.25 -36.11
CA GLY A 102 20.90 -16.62 -35.74
C GLY A 102 19.61 -17.16 -36.33
N GLY A 103 18.84 -16.35 -37.08
CA GLY A 103 17.57 -16.75 -37.63
C GLY A 103 16.49 -17.06 -36.58
N PHE A 104 15.39 -17.69 -37.01
CA PHE A 104 14.24 -17.97 -36.17
C PHE A 104 14.37 -19.22 -35.30
N LYS A 105 15.43 -20.03 -35.47
CA LYS A 105 15.58 -21.30 -34.74
C LYS A 105 15.57 -21.12 -33.24
N GLN A 106 16.42 -20.24 -32.74
CA GLN A 106 16.54 -19.96 -31.28
C GLN A 106 15.27 -19.33 -30.71
N LEU A 107 14.67 -18.41 -31.44
CA LEU A 107 13.40 -17.80 -31.05
C LEU A 107 12.29 -18.86 -30.94
N GLY A 108 12.21 -19.80 -31.88
CA GLY A 108 11.25 -20.90 -31.82
C GLY A 108 11.48 -21.85 -30.64
N ILE A 109 12.74 -22.15 -30.30
CA ILE A 109 13.09 -22.95 -29.12
C ILE A 109 12.65 -22.25 -27.85
N GLN A 110 12.91 -20.93 -27.69
CA GLN A 110 12.49 -20.17 -26.53
C GLN A 110 10.98 -20.07 -26.42
N ALA A 111 10.28 -19.85 -27.52
CA ALA A 111 8.80 -19.81 -27.52
C ALA A 111 8.21 -21.17 -27.09
N LEU A 112 8.75 -22.29 -27.60
CA LEU A 112 8.32 -23.62 -27.18
C LEU A 112 8.59 -23.86 -25.70
N GLY A 113 9.77 -23.45 -25.19
CA GLY A 113 10.13 -23.55 -23.78
C GLY A 113 9.18 -22.79 -22.90
N VAL A 114 8.86 -21.54 -23.27
CA VAL A 114 7.88 -20.70 -22.54
C VAL A 114 6.52 -21.40 -22.47
N VAL A 115 6.00 -21.90 -23.60
CA VAL A 115 4.70 -22.59 -23.63
C VAL A 115 4.73 -23.84 -22.74
N ALA A 116 5.79 -24.65 -22.82
CA ALA A 116 5.93 -25.84 -22.00
C ALA A 116 5.96 -25.55 -20.50
N VAL A 117 6.75 -24.56 -20.08
CA VAL A 117 6.86 -24.16 -18.67
C VAL A 117 5.53 -23.55 -18.17
N CYS A 118 4.89 -22.70 -18.98
CA CYS A 118 3.59 -22.13 -18.63
C CYS A 118 2.51 -23.20 -18.47
N ALA A 119 2.46 -24.18 -19.38
CA ALA A 119 1.52 -25.29 -19.29
C ALA A 119 1.78 -26.15 -18.04
N PHE A 120 3.03 -26.50 -17.77
CA PHE A 120 3.42 -27.23 -16.57
C PHE A 120 3.03 -26.49 -15.29
N ALA A 121 3.40 -25.21 -15.19
CA ALA A 121 3.08 -24.39 -14.02
C ALA A 121 1.56 -24.23 -13.83
N ALA A 122 0.82 -24.00 -14.91
CA ALA A 122 -0.63 -23.87 -14.83
C ALA A 122 -1.30 -25.15 -14.31
N VAL A 123 -0.93 -26.32 -14.86
CA VAL A 123 -1.50 -27.61 -14.45
C VAL A 123 -1.14 -27.93 -13.00
N THR A 124 0.13 -27.83 -12.64
CA THR A 124 0.60 -28.18 -11.28
C THR A 124 0.04 -27.23 -10.23
N MET A 125 0.04 -25.92 -10.48
CA MET A 125 -0.51 -24.93 -9.54
C MET A 125 -2.03 -25.03 -9.43
N PHE A 126 -2.74 -25.25 -10.53
CA PHE A 126 -4.18 -25.47 -10.47
C PHE A 126 -4.52 -26.69 -9.60
N LEU A 127 -3.80 -27.80 -9.79
CA LEU A 127 -4.01 -29.00 -8.98
C LEU A 127 -3.68 -28.75 -7.49
N THR A 128 -2.57 -28.08 -7.20
CA THR A 128 -2.16 -27.75 -5.84
C THR A 128 -3.20 -26.88 -5.16
N PHE A 129 -3.62 -25.77 -5.78
CA PHE A 129 -4.63 -24.89 -5.19
C PHE A 129 -6.00 -25.54 -5.12
N TYR A 130 -6.34 -26.42 -6.04
CA TYR A 130 -7.57 -27.20 -5.95
C TYR A 130 -7.58 -28.10 -4.70
N ILE A 131 -6.48 -28.80 -4.44
CA ILE A 131 -6.33 -29.65 -3.23
C ILE A 131 -6.39 -28.77 -1.97
N LEU A 132 -5.64 -27.69 -1.90
CA LEU A 132 -5.63 -26.78 -0.75
C LEU A 132 -7.02 -26.21 -0.46
N LYS A 133 -7.74 -25.79 -1.49
CA LYS A 133 -9.10 -25.28 -1.34
C LYS A 133 -10.06 -26.26 -0.68
N HIS A 134 -9.90 -27.56 -0.96
CA HIS A 134 -10.80 -28.60 -0.45
C HIS A 134 -10.31 -29.24 0.86
N THR A 135 -9.10 -28.91 1.32
CA THR A 135 -8.53 -29.45 2.57
C THR A 135 -8.43 -28.38 3.65
N ILE A 136 -7.58 -27.40 3.47
CA ILE A 136 -7.23 -26.37 4.47
C ILE A 136 -8.04 -25.09 4.28
N GLY A 137 -8.49 -24.82 3.04
CA GLY A 137 -9.05 -23.54 2.63
C GLY A 137 -7.98 -22.62 2.03
N LEU A 138 -8.41 -21.63 1.22
CA LEU A 138 -7.51 -20.70 0.55
C LEU A 138 -7.70 -19.25 0.99
N ARG A 139 -8.81 -18.95 1.68
CA ARG A 139 -9.13 -17.58 2.09
C ARG A 139 -9.36 -17.51 3.57
N ALA A 140 -8.91 -16.42 4.15
CA ALA A 140 -9.29 -16.00 5.48
C ALA A 140 -10.82 -15.79 5.56
N SER A 141 -11.37 -15.93 6.74
CA SER A 141 -12.78 -15.63 6.98
C SER A 141 -13.04 -14.12 6.76
N ARG A 142 -14.31 -13.77 6.48
CA ARG A 142 -14.69 -12.38 6.32
C ARG A 142 -14.39 -11.54 7.57
N GLU A 143 -14.48 -12.14 8.75
CA GLU A 143 -14.19 -11.44 10.01
C GLU A 143 -12.70 -11.17 10.16
N GLU A 144 -11.84 -12.11 9.78
CA GLU A 144 -10.38 -11.92 9.77
C GLU A 144 -9.95 -10.88 8.74
N GLU A 145 -10.53 -10.91 7.53
CA GLU A 145 -10.27 -9.88 6.51
C GLU A 145 -10.64 -8.46 7.01
N LEU A 146 -11.75 -8.32 7.75
CA LEU A 146 -12.17 -7.03 8.31
C LEU A 146 -11.32 -6.57 9.49
N LYS A 147 -10.85 -7.48 10.33
CA LYS A 147 -9.95 -7.18 11.46
C LYS A 147 -8.51 -6.90 11.03
N GLY A 148 -8.12 -7.42 9.86
CA GLY A 148 -6.74 -7.46 9.39
C GLY A 148 -6.03 -8.76 9.79
N LEU A 149 -5.20 -9.26 8.87
CA LEU A 149 -4.57 -10.57 9.01
C LEU A 149 -3.32 -10.55 9.90
N ASP A 150 -2.75 -9.38 10.18
CA ASP A 150 -1.54 -9.24 11.00
C ASP A 150 -1.70 -9.88 12.38
N THR A 151 -2.85 -9.68 13.01
CA THR A 151 -3.13 -10.23 14.34
C THR A 151 -3.46 -11.71 14.29
N THR A 152 -4.25 -12.14 13.30
CA THR A 152 -4.75 -13.53 13.24
C THR A 152 -3.72 -14.51 12.71
N GLU A 153 -2.91 -14.10 11.72
CA GLU A 153 -1.91 -14.96 11.09
C GLU A 153 -0.53 -14.85 11.76
N HIS A 154 -0.17 -13.65 12.22
CA HIS A 154 1.18 -13.39 12.72
C HIS A 154 1.24 -13.05 14.22
N GLY A 155 0.09 -12.86 14.88
CA GLY A 155 0.05 -12.45 16.28
C GLY A 155 0.65 -11.07 16.53
N LEU A 156 0.79 -10.26 15.47
CA LEU A 156 1.38 -8.93 15.53
C LEU A 156 0.28 -7.87 15.66
N PRO A 157 0.50 -6.78 16.41
CA PRO A 157 -0.38 -5.64 16.32
C PRO A 157 -0.36 -5.11 14.89
N SER A 158 -1.49 -4.59 14.40
CA SER A 158 -1.60 -4.04 13.06
C SER A 158 -0.45 -3.08 12.76
N SER A 159 0.22 -3.26 11.62
CA SER A 159 1.27 -2.34 11.14
C SER A 159 0.76 -0.92 10.90
N TYR A 160 -0.55 -0.78 10.82
CA TYR A 160 -1.28 0.48 10.60
C TYR A 160 -2.13 0.87 11.81
N ALA A 161 -1.71 0.50 13.02
CA ALA A 161 -2.44 0.79 14.25
C ALA A 161 -2.76 2.30 14.42
N ASP A 162 -1.89 3.17 13.92
CA ASP A 162 -2.09 4.62 13.91
C ASP A 162 -3.09 5.10 12.84
N PHE A 163 -3.46 4.23 11.90
CA PHE A 163 -4.45 4.48 10.85
C PHE A 163 -5.79 3.77 11.10
N VAL A 164 -5.98 3.20 12.28
CA VAL A 164 -7.31 2.68 12.63
C VAL A 164 -8.27 3.85 12.58
N ILE A 165 -9.07 3.87 11.53
CA ILE A 165 -10.24 4.74 11.45
C ILE A 165 -11.07 4.37 12.68
N ALA A 166 -11.13 5.26 13.65
CA ALA A 166 -12.02 5.12 14.82
C ALA A 166 -13.48 5.23 14.33
N GLY A 167 -13.90 4.27 13.50
CA GLY A 167 -15.17 4.22 12.81
C GLY A 167 -16.03 3.03 13.20
N ASP A 168 -15.48 2.06 13.92
CA ASP A 168 -16.24 0.87 14.32
C ASP A 168 -17.20 1.07 15.48
N SER A 169 -17.24 2.27 16.08
CA SER A 169 -18.25 2.59 17.11
C SER A 169 -19.62 2.97 16.53
N VAL A 170 -19.78 3.05 15.21
CA VAL A 170 -21.06 3.48 14.59
C VAL A 170 -21.93 2.32 14.11
N TYR A 171 -21.43 1.08 14.09
CA TYR A 171 -22.19 -0.09 13.62
C TYR A 171 -22.41 -1.19 14.67
N SER A 172 -22.23 -0.91 15.96
CA SER A 172 -22.69 -1.83 17.02
C SER A 172 -23.94 -1.27 17.68
N GLY A 173 -25.03 -1.31 16.92
CA GLY A 173 -26.37 -1.26 17.49
C GLY A 173 -26.71 -2.63 18.05
N SER A 174 -26.98 -2.69 19.34
CA SER A 174 -27.64 -3.72 20.15
C SER A 174 -26.90 -5.06 20.35
N SER A 175 -26.35 -5.20 21.47
CA SER A 175 -26.79 -6.01 22.63
C SER A 175 -25.65 -6.20 23.60
N ALA A 176 -25.91 -5.75 24.80
CA ALA A 176 -25.05 -5.98 25.96
C ALA A 176 -25.00 -7.47 26.29
N GLU A 177 -23.82 -8.01 26.47
CA GLU A 177 -23.55 -8.97 27.55
C GLU A 177 -22.03 -9.10 27.75
N ASP A 178 -21.67 -9.04 29.00
CA ASP A 178 -20.35 -9.07 29.61
C ASP A 178 -19.42 -10.17 29.08
N THR A 179 -18.20 -9.83 28.70
CA THR A 179 -17.06 -10.71 28.98
C THR A 179 -15.80 -9.87 29.20
N ALA A 180 -15.36 -9.85 30.43
CA ALA A 180 -14.10 -9.26 30.86
C ALA A 180 -12.93 -10.01 30.21
N VAL A 181 -12.21 -9.36 29.31
CA VAL A 181 -10.91 -9.85 28.81
C VAL A 181 -9.83 -9.35 29.76
N VAL A 182 -9.30 -10.28 30.53
CA VAL A 182 -8.10 -10.09 31.36
C VAL A 182 -6.90 -10.01 30.42
N THR A 183 -6.40 -8.82 30.17
CA THR A 183 -5.12 -8.62 29.50
C THR A 183 -4.03 -8.63 30.56
N THR A 184 -3.26 -9.71 30.63
CA THR A 184 -1.98 -9.72 31.36
C THR A 184 -0.94 -9.00 30.51
N ALA A 185 -0.79 -7.72 30.72
CA ALA A 185 0.37 -6.96 30.25
C ALA A 185 1.45 -6.96 31.32
N ALA A 186 2.68 -7.20 30.92
CA ALA A 186 3.86 -7.09 31.76
C ALA A 186 4.01 -5.67 32.35
N PRO A 187 4.60 -5.49 33.54
CA PRO A 187 4.61 -4.19 34.20
C PRO A 187 5.61 -3.25 33.53
N VAL A 188 5.12 -2.17 32.94
CA VAL A 188 5.90 -0.98 32.67
C VAL A 188 5.80 -0.09 33.90
N GLU A 189 6.86 0.02 34.65
CA GLU A 189 7.00 0.96 35.75
C GLU A 189 6.89 2.39 35.27
N THR A 190 6.17 3.20 36.05
CA THR A 190 5.86 4.61 36.01
C THR A 190 4.51 4.97 35.41
N SER A 191 3.45 4.49 36.02
CA SER A 191 2.15 5.16 35.91
C SER A 191 2.09 6.30 36.92
N VAL A 192 2.03 7.53 36.42
CA VAL A 192 1.63 8.69 37.22
C VAL A 192 0.19 8.44 37.68
N PRO A 193 -0.14 8.51 38.97
CA PRO A 193 -1.51 8.24 39.42
C PRO A 193 -2.45 9.30 38.85
N VAL A 194 -3.34 8.87 37.96
CA VAL A 194 -4.45 9.72 37.51
C VAL A 194 -5.42 9.82 38.68
N GLN A 195 -5.43 10.96 39.34
CA GLN A 195 -6.48 11.26 40.31
C GLN A 195 -7.81 11.36 39.55
N HIS A 196 -8.67 10.38 39.75
CA HIS A 196 -10.07 10.52 39.40
C HIS A 196 -10.68 11.61 40.28
N VAL A 197 -10.78 12.83 39.74
CA VAL A 197 -11.60 13.86 40.34
C VAL A 197 -13.04 13.39 40.13
N SER A 198 -13.64 12.80 41.16
CA SER A 198 -15.08 12.61 41.23
C SER A 198 -15.74 13.95 41.05
N LYS A 199 -16.58 14.08 40.02
CA LYS A 199 -17.44 15.26 39.81
C LYS A 199 -18.43 15.35 40.96
N ALA A 200 -18.02 15.89 42.11
CA ALA A 200 -18.94 16.49 43.05
C ALA A 200 -19.52 17.72 42.33
N ARG A 201 -20.78 17.64 41.97
CA ARG A 201 -21.54 18.73 41.39
C ARG A 201 -21.73 19.76 42.51
N ALA A 202 -20.74 20.64 42.69
CA ALA A 202 -20.92 21.81 43.55
C ALA A 202 -22.06 22.68 42.98
N PRO A 203 -22.92 23.26 43.81
CA PRO A 203 -23.93 24.16 43.34
C PRO A 203 -23.23 25.31 42.61
N ILE A 204 -23.65 25.57 41.39
CA ILE A 204 -23.14 26.64 40.53
C ILE A 204 -23.52 27.93 41.24
N SER A 205 -22.57 28.57 41.89
CA SER A 205 -22.68 29.95 42.32
C SER A 205 -22.74 30.77 41.03
N ASP A 206 -23.68 31.69 41.02
CA ASP A 206 -24.00 32.59 39.90
C ASP A 206 -22.85 33.58 39.66
N SER A 207 -21.68 33.06 39.22
CA SER A 207 -20.60 33.90 38.74
C SER A 207 -20.68 33.88 37.22
N ASP A 208 -20.87 35.03 36.61
CA ASP A 208 -21.03 35.34 35.19
C ASP A 208 -19.86 34.89 34.27
N VAL A 209 -19.07 33.91 34.67
CA VAL A 209 -17.94 33.44 33.90
C VAL A 209 -18.40 32.33 32.92
N LYS A 210 -18.76 32.74 31.73
CA LYS A 210 -19.13 31.79 30.67
C LYS A 210 -17.87 31.24 29.98
N MET A 211 -17.58 29.98 30.23
CA MET A 211 -16.51 29.28 29.49
C MET A 211 -16.99 28.82 28.11
N THR A 212 -16.19 29.07 27.09
CA THR A 212 -16.46 28.67 25.72
C THR A 212 -15.33 27.75 25.23
N LYS A 213 -15.68 26.57 24.78
CA LYS A 213 -14.76 25.69 24.08
C LYS A 213 -14.75 26.06 22.61
N VAL A 214 -13.56 26.26 22.04
CA VAL A 214 -13.36 26.53 20.62
C VAL A 214 -12.56 25.40 20.03
N ASP A 215 -13.10 24.76 19.00
CA ASP A 215 -12.45 23.69 18.23
C ASP A 215 -12.00 24.28 16.90
N ILE A 216 -10.69 24.19 16.60
CA ILE A 216 -10.08 24.70 15.39
C ILE A 216 -9.53 23.51 14.60
N ILE A 217 -9.97 23.35 13.34
CA ILE A 217 -9.41 22.33 12.45
C ILE A 217 -8.56 23.02 11.39
N ALA A 218 -7.27 22.70 11.37
CA ALA A 218 -6.29 23.30 10.47
C ALA A 218 -5.43 22.25 9.75
N ASN A 219 -4.78 22.66 8.67
CA ASN A 219 -3.73 21.83 8.06
C ASN A 219 -2.50 21.79 8.97
N GLN A 220 -1.79 20.67 8.97
CA GLN A 220 -0.59 20.47 9.78
C GLN A 220 0.47 21.55 9.55
N GLU A 221 0.66 22.00 8.31
CA GLU A 221 1.59 23.08 7.94
C GLU A 221 1.28 24.43 8.61
N LYS A 222 0.03 24.66 8.97
CA LYS A 222 -0.43 25.90 9.59
C LYS A 222 -0.39 25.89 11.11
N PHE A 223 -0.04 24.76 11.71
CA PHE A 223 -0.11 24.59 13.16
C PHE A 223 0.82 25.52 13.93
N GLU A 224 2.09 25.66 13.54
CA GLU A 224 3.02 26.53 14.22
C GLU A 224 2.59 28.03 14.15
N VAL A 225 2.06 28.45 13.01
CA VAL A 225 1.51 29.82 12.85
C VAL A 225 0.32 30.03 13.77
N LEU A 226 -0.59 29.05 13.84
CA LEU A 226 -1.76 29.10 14.74
C LEU A 226 -1.32 29.13 16.20
N LYS A 227 -0.38 28.30 16.61
CA LYS A 227 0.18 28.24 17.95
C LYS A 227 0.78 29.58 18.37
N HIS A 228 1.59 30.21 17.51
CA HIS A 228 2.15 31.53 17.75
C HIS A 228 1.06 32.60 17.88
N ALA A 229 0.05 32.56 17.00
CA ALA A 229 -1.06 33.51 17.05
C ALA A 229 -1.89 33.38 18.35
N LEU A 230 -2.18 32.15 18.79
CA LEU A 230 -2.89 31.89 20.04
C LEU A 230 -2.07 32.34 21.25
N SER A 231 -0.77 32.07 21.26
CA SER A 231 0.13 32.51 22.31
C SER A 231 0.20 34.07 22.43
N SER A 232 0.19 34.78 21.28
CA SER A 232 0.25 36.26 21.25
C SER A 232 -0.98 36.94 21.85
N ILE A 233 -2.12 36.22 21.87
CA ILE A 233 -3.37 36.69 22.50
C ILE A 233 -3.57 36.15 23.93
N GLY A 234 -2.51 35.52 24.50
CA GLY A 234 -2.52 35.02 25.88
C GLY A 234 -3.11 33.62 26.08
N ILE A 235 -3.43 32.91 25.02
CA ILE A 235 -3.91 31.51 25.11
C ILE A 235 -2.69 30.56 25.10
N THR A 236 -2.33 30.05 26.28
CA THR A 236 -1.17 29.16 26.47
C THR A 236 -1.55 27.70 26.62
N GLY A 237 -2.80 27.41 26.99
CA GLY A 237 -3.31 26.02 27.12
C GLY A 237 -4.10 25.58 25.89
N MET A 238 -3.67 24.51 25.25
CA MET A 238 -4.39 23.90 24.14
C MET A 238 -4.22 22.37 24.11
N THR A 239 -5.23 21.66 23.66
CA THR A 239 -5.17 20.23 23.38
C THR A 239 -5.09 20.05 21.86
N VAL A 240 -4.14 19.26 21.40
CA VAL A 240 -3.92 19.02 19.97
C VAL A 240 -4.10 17.54 19.66
N SER A 241 -4.90 17.23 18.65
CA SER A 241 -5.10 15.87 18.16
C SER A 241 -5.03 15.81 16.63
N HIS A 242 -4.51 14.71 16.11
CA HIS A 242 -4.55 14.44 14.69
C HIS A 242 -5.94 13.91 14.31
N VAL A 243 -6.51 14.48 13.26
CA VAL A 243 -7.83 14.09 12.76
C VAL A 243 -7.79 13.97 11.25
N MET A 244 -8.66 13.13 10.70
CA MET A 244 -8.86 13.03 9.27
C MET A 244 -10.10 13.83 8.89
N GLY A 245 -9.99 14.72 7.92
CA GLY A 245 -11.09 15.58 7.51
C GLY A 245 -11.36 15.49 6.00
N CYS A 246 -12.65 15.49 5.63
CA CYS A 246 -13.09 15.73 4.26
C CYS A 246 -13.87 17.04 4.21
N GLY A 247 -13.80 17.76 3.09
CA GLY A 247 -14.52 19.04 2.96
C GLY A 247 -14.27 19.68 1.60
N MET A 248 -14.51 21.01 1.51
CA MET A 248 -14.37 21.78 0.27
C MET A 248 -12.94 21.79 -0.32
N GLN A 249 -11.93 21.48 0.44
CA GLN A 249 -10.60 21.23 -0.07
C GLN A 249 -10.61 19.84 -0.73
N LYS A 250 -10.60 19.83 -2.07
CA LYS A 250 -10.41 18.60 -2.83
C LYS A 250 -9.05 18.02 -2.42
N GLY A 251 -9.06 16.75 -1.99
CA GLY A 251 -7.84 16.00 -1.73
C GLY A 251 -6.93 16.01 -2.97
N SER A 252 -5.64 15.82 -2.77
CA SER A 252 -4.74 15.52 -3.88
C SER A 252 -5.16 14.17 -4.44
N THR A 253 -5.32 14.07 -5.74
CA THR A 253 -5.48 12.78 -6.40
C THR A 253 -4.14 12.06 -6.25
N GLU A 254 -4.08 11.08 -5.39
CA GLU A 254 -2.93 10.19 -5.27
C GLU A 254 -3.13 9.01 -6.21
N PHE A 255 -2.03 8.51 -6.77
CA PHE A 255 -2.07 7.35 -7.63
C PHE A 255 -1.41 6.18 -6.92
N TYR A 256 -2.18 5.12 -6.73
CA TYR A 256 -1.65 3.84 -6.30
C TYR A 256 -1.72 2.87 -7.47
N ARG A 257 -0.57 2.38 -7.92
CA ARG A 257 -0.44 1.45 -9.08
C ARG A 257 -1.11 1.97 -10.37
N GLY A 258 -1.08 3.31 -10.57
CA GLY A 258 -1.71 3.94 -11.74
C GLY A 258 -3.22 4.16 -11.63
N VAL A 259 -3.80 3.79 -10.50
CA VAL A 259 -5.21 4.07 -10.16
C VAL A 259 -5.28 5.39 -9.42
N PRO A 260 -6.12 6.35 -9.84
CA PRO A 260 -6.39 7.51 -9.00
C PRO A 260 -7.13 7.02 -7.75
N VAL A 261 -6.50 7.16 -6.60
CA VAL A 261 -7.14 6.98 -5.30
C VAL A 261 -7.69 8.33 -4.89
N ASP A 262 -9.00 8.43 -4.81
CA ASP A 262 -9.67 9.62 -4.29
C ASP A 262 -9.50 9.63 -2.76
N ALA A 263 -8.41 10.23 -2.29
CA ALA A 263 -8.17 10.42 -0.87
C ALA A 263 -9.17 11.47 -0.36
N ARG A 264 -10.38 11.03 -0.05
CA ARG A 264 -11.45 11.89 0.46
C ARG A 264 -11.16 12.45 1.85
N LEU A 265 -10.25 11.81 2.58
CA LEU A 265 -9.83 12.19 3.91
C LEU A 265 -8.39 12.73 3.87
N LEU A 266 -8.22 13.96 4.33
CA LEU A 266 -6.92 14.61 4.47
C LEU A 266 -6.52 14.65 5.94
N PRO A 267 -5.23 14.43 6.29
CA PRO A 267 -4.74 14.61 7.63
C PRO A 267 -4.87 16.09 8.03
N LYS A 268 -5.50 16.33 9.17
CA LYS A 268 -5.72 17.64 9.76
C LYS A 268 -5.30 17.61 11.22
N MET A 269 -5.07 18.77 11.79
CA MET A 269 -4.90 18.95 13.23
C MET A 269 -6.13 19.61 13.81
N LYS A 270 -6.65 19.03 14.89
CA LYS A 270 -7.70 19.63 15.69
C LYS A 270 -7.04 20.25 16.94
N VAL A 271 -7.25 21.54 17.13
CA VAL A 271 -6.79 22.28 18.29
C VAL A 271 -8.00 22.69 19.11
N GLU A 272 -8.05 22.25 20.34
CA GLU A 272 -9.11 22.54 21.29
C GLU A 272 -8.59 23.54 22.35
N ILE A 273 -9.29 24.63 22.53
CA ILE A 273 -8.99 25.65 23.55
C ILE A 273 -10.24 25.96 24.35
N VAL A 274 -10.06 26.31 25.61
CA VAL A 274 -11.14 26.79 26.48
C VAL A 274 -10.82 28.21 26.86
N VAL A 275 -11.72 29.11 26.56
CA VAL A 275 -11.58 30.54 26.84
C VAL A 275 -12.74 31.04 27.71
N CYS A 276 -12.43 31.94 28.62
CA CYS A 276 -13.43 32.62 29.39
C CYS A 276 -13.89 33.88 28.64
N LYS A 277 -15.20 34.09 28.57
CA LYS A 277 -15.72 35.34 28.07
C LYS A 277 -15.64 36.34 29.22
N VAL A 278 -14.75 37.33 29.09
CA VAL A 278 -14.70 38.50 30.00
C VAL A 278 -15.77 39.49 29.57
#